data_33a0d3b04ee211acb21a7658bc14ec00
#
_entry.id   33a0d3b04ee211acb21a7658bc14ec00
#
_cell.length_a   1.000
_cell.length_b   1.000
_cell.length_c   1.000
_cell.angle_alpha   90.00
_cell.angle_beta   90.00
_cell.angle_gamma   90.00
#
_symmetry.space_group_name_H-M   'P 1'
#
loop_
_entity.id
_entity.type
_entity.pdbx_description
1 polymer ?
#
loop_
_entity_poly.entity_id
_entity_poly.type
_entity_poly.pdbx_seq_one_letter_code
_entity_poly.pdbx_strand_id
1 'polypeptide(L)'
;MNLLQSENSISVIQSGTIIDKLPVANYLLKYNSQIEHYWLERIEDFSAPKKMYGDCSEMERWKTSWESDDRNLGILLRGIKGSGKTMYAKEFCRRMNMPVIIIAEQVNFESTSFLQFMSNPSFNNSIVFFDEYDKIMKDHEHKHSLLPLLDGSVSSKYIFVITVND
;
A
#
# COMPACT_ATOMS: atom_id res chain seq x y z
N MET A 1 -24.98 -3.92 -18.30
CA MET A 1 -23.91 -4.91 -18.58
C MET A 1 -23.12 -4.35 -19.74
N ASN A 2 -21.87 -3.98 -19.52
CA ASN A 2 -21.02 -3.36 -20.54
C ASN A 2 -19.91 -4.33 -20.95
N LEU A 3 -19.41 -4.20 -22.18
CA LEU A 3 -18.26 -4.96 -22.66
C LEU A 3 -17.03 -4.08 -22.59
N LEU A 4 -15.96 -4.60 -21.96
CA LEU A 4 -14.61 -4.02 -21.98
C LEU A 4 -13.81 -4.81 -23.02
N GLN A 5 -13.33 -4.14 -24.06
CA GLN A 5 -12.45 -4.72 -25.07
C GLN A 5 -11.00 -4.32 -24.76
N SER A 6 -10.14 -5.31 -24.62
CA SER A 6 -8.68 -5.16 -24.69
C SER A 6 -8.17 -5.72 -26.04
N GLU A 7 -6.88 -5.56 -26.33
CA GLU A 7 -6.33 -5.92 -27.66
C GLU A 7 -6.72 -7.33 -28.12
N ASN A 8 -6.82 -8.32 -27.23
CA ASN A 8 -7.10 -9.72 -27.59
C ASN A 8 -8.22 -10.36 -26.76
N SER A 9 -8.99 -9.58 -26.00
CA SER A 9 -10.07 -10.14 -25.19
C SER A 9 -11.26 -9.19 -25.05
N ILE A 10 -12.41 -9.78 -24.82
CA ILE A 10 -13.65 -9.06 -24.48
C ILE A 10 -14.12 -9.58 -23.13
N SER A 11 -14.24 -8.68 -22.16
CA SER A 11 -14.74 -8.97 -20.82
C SER A 11 -16.08 -8.29 -20.59
N VAL A 12 -16.97 -8.99 -19.87
CA VAL A 12 -18.26 -8.41 -19.47
C VAL A 12 -18.10 -7.72 -18.13
N ILE A 13 -18.37 -6.41 -18.08
CA ILE A 13 -18.42 -5.64 -16.84
C ILE A 13 -19.87 -5.30 -16.51
N GLN A 14 -20.26 -5.48 -15.26
CA GLN A 14 -21.66 -5.26 -14.86
C GLN A 14 -21.99 -3.77 -14.74
N SER A 15 -21.10 -3.00 -14.15
CA SER A 15 -21.15 -1.54 -14.07
C SER A 15 -19.78 -1.05 -13.56
N GLY A 16 -19.36 0.14 -13.97
CA GLY A 16 -18.13 0.73 -13.48
C GLY A 16 -17.87 2.08 -14.14
N THR A 17 -17.13 2.92 -13.42
CA THR A 17 -16.62 4.19 -13.93
C THR A 17 -15.12 4.03 -14.13
N ILE A 18 -14.61 4.44 -15.28
CA ILE A 18 -13.17 4.50 -15.52
C ILE A 18 -12.61 5.67 -14.71
N ILE A 19 -11.57 5.42 -13.93
CA ILE A 19 -10.86 6.42 -13.13
C ILE A 19 -9.39 6.42 -13.52
N ASP A 20 -8.81 7.61 -13.66
CA ASP A 20 -7.40 7.77 -14.04
C ASP A 20 -6.46 7.70 -12.83
N LYS A 21 -6.98 8.00 -11.65
CA LYS A 21 -6.21 7.99 -10.40
C LYS A 21 -7.02 7.33 -9.28
N LEU A 22 -6.32 6.64 -8.40
CA LEU A 22 -6.92 6.08 -7.20
C LEU A 22 -7.41 7.23 -6.30
N PRO A 23 -8.72 7.28 -5.93
CA PRO A 23 -9.23 8.30 -5.04
C PRO A 23 -8.61 8.22 -3.64
N VAL A 24 -8.53 9.36 -2.95
CA VAL A 24 -8.06 9.41 -1.56
C VAL A 24 -9.03 8.65 -0.67
N ALA A 25 -8.64 7.49 -0.23
CA ALA A 25 -9.37 6.58 0.67
C ALA A 25 -8.45 5.46 1.13
N ASN A 26 -8.90 4.64 2.05
CA ASN A 26 -8.21 3.42 2.45
C ASN A 26 -8.73 2.21 1.68
N TYR A 27 -7.80 1.41 1.21
CA TYR A 27 -8.07 0.21 0.42
C TYR A 27 -7.34 -0.99 1.02
N LEU A 28 -8.03 -2.11 1.11
CA LEU A 28 -7.42 -3.39 1.45
C LEU A 28 -7.07 -4.12 0.16
N LEU A 29 -5.80 -4.52 0.00
CA LEU A 29 -5.40 -5.38 -1.10
C LEU A 29 -5.96 -6.77 -0.89
N LYS A 30 -6.69 -7.27 -1.87
CA LYS A 30 -7.25 -8.61 -1.92
C LYS A 30 -6.61 -9.42 -3.04
N TYR A 31 -6.53 -10.73 -2.82
CA TYR A 31 -5.93 -11.66 -3.75
C TYR A 31 -6.74 -12.95 -3.84
N ASN A 32 -6.99 -13.42 -5.06
CA ASN A 32 -7.52 -14.74 -5.34
C ASN A 32 -6.43 -15.61 -5.97
N SER A 33 -5.94 -16.60 -5.22
CA SER A 33 -4.85 -17.50 -5.65
C SER A 33 -5.22 -18.46 -6.79
N GLN A 34 -6.51 -18.76 -6.98
CA GLN A 34 -6.95 -19.69 -8.03
C GLN A 34 -6.87 -19.09 -9.43
N ILE A 35 -7.06 -17.75 -9.52
CA ILE A 35 -7.06 -17.01 -10.79
C ILE A 35 -5.97 -15.94 -10.84
N GLU A 36 -5.07 -15.92 -9.85
CA GLU A 36 -3.99 -14.93 -9.69
C GLU A 36 -4.45 -13.48 -9.89
N HIS A 37 -5.62 -13.14 -9.33
CA HIS A 37 -6.25 -11.84 -9.51
C HIS A 37 -6.14 -11.00 -8.24
N TYR A 38 -5.71 -9.74 -8.42
CA TYR A 38 -5.61 -8.72 -7.36
C TYR A 38 -6.67 -7.65 -7.58
N TRP A 39 -7.26 -7.15 -6.48
CA TRP A 39 -8.14 -5.98 -6.51
C TRP A 39 -8.03 -5.19 -5.21
N LEU A 40 -8.53 -3.97 -5.23
CA LEU A 40 -8.63 -3.10 -4.07
C LEU A 40 -10.07 -3.04 -3.58
N GLU A 41 -10.27 -3.37 -2.32
CA GLU A 41 -11.54 -3.22 -1.61
C GLU A 41 -11.48 -1.96 -0.75
N ARG A 42 -12.38 -1.00 -1.02
CA ARG A 42 -12.45 0.21 -0.19
C ARG A 42 -12.94 -0.14 1.21
N ILE A 43 -12.24 0.36 2.22
CA ILE A 43 -12.58 0.21 3.64
C ILE A 43 -12.78 1.57 4.31
N GLU A 44 -13.20 1.58 5.58
CA GLU A 44 -13.34 2.80 6.35
C GLU A 44 -12.02 3.56 6.47
N ASP A 45 -12.12 4.89 6.43
CA ASP A 45 -10.97 5.75 6.60
C ASP A 45 -10.47 5.72 8.06
N PHE A 46 -9.15 5.86 8.24
CA PHE A 46 -8.57 5.88 9.57
C PHE A 46 -9.10 7.05 10.40
N SER A 47 -9.66 6.75 11.55
CA SER A 47 -10.11 7.77 12.51
C SER A 47 -8.91 8.41 13.20
N ALA A 48 -9.02 9.71 13.51
CA ALA A 48 -8.03 10.38 14.32
C ALA A 48 -7.96 9.72 15.72
N PRO A 49 -6.76 9.43 16.24
CA PRO A 49 -6.62 8.88 17.58
C PRO A 49 -7.08 9.90 18.62
N LYS A 50 -7.76 9.43 19.66
CA LYS A 50 -8.21 10.30 20.77
C LYS A 50 -7.04 11.00 21.47
N LYS A 51 -5.88 10.38 21.51
CA LYS A 51 -4.65 10.91 22.07
C LYS A 51 -3.44 10.29 21.36
N MET A 52 -2.54 11.14 20.90
CA MET A 52 -1.22 10.72 20.43
C MET A 52 -0.20 10.89 21.56
N TYR A 53 0.63 9.88 21.74
CA TYR A 53 1.78 9.94 22.62
C TYR A 53 3.06 9.99 21.77
N GLY A 54 4.00 10.82 22.15
CA GLY A 54 5.25 11.00 21.44
C GLY A 54 5.28 12.22 20.52
N ASP A 55 6.44 12.45 19.94
CA ASP A 55 6.68 13.57 19.03
C ASP A 55 6.25 13.20 17.59
N CYS A 56 5.44 14.06 17.00
CA CYS A 56 4.99 13.93 15.61
C CYS A 56 5.86 14.71 14.60
N SER A 57 6.96 15.32 15.05
CA SER A 57 7.85 16.12 14.18
C SER A 57 8.45 15.29 13.05
N GLU A 58 8.71 14.01 13.27
CA GLU A 58 9.20 13.09 12.24
C GLU A 58 8.20 12.96 11.07
N MET A 59 6.89 13.02 11.33
CA MET A 59 5.90 12.94 10.26
C MET A 59 6.02 14.10 9.28
N GLU A 60 6.29 15.32 9.78
CA GLU A 60 6.50 16.49 8.95
C GLU A 60 7.80 16.41 8.14
N ARG A 61 8.86 15.84 8.74
CA ARG A 61 10.11 15.57 8.04
C ARG A 61 9.92 14.57 6.90
N TRP A 62 9.19 13.48 7.13
CA TRP A 62 8.90 12.49 6.08
C TRP A 62 8.06 13.09 4.96
N LYS A 63 7.08 13.92 5.30
CA LYS A 63 6.27 14.65 4.32
C LYS A 63 7.14 15.55 3.46
N THR A 64 7.99 16.38 4.07
CA THR A 64 8.91 17.27 3.38
C THR A 64 9.87 16.48 2.47
N SER A 65 10.42 15.37 2.96
CA SER A 65 11.28 14.50 2.17
C SER A 65 10.56 13.91 0.95
N TRP A 66 9.31 13.48 1.12
CA TRP A 66 8.47 12.98 0.03
C TRP A 66 8.19 14.04 -1.04
N GLU A 67 7.88 15.26 -0.62
CA GLU A 67 7.55 16.38 -1.52
C GLU A 67 8.77 16.88 -2.29
N SER A 68 9.97 16.72 -1.73
CA SER A 68 11.22 17.21 -2.33
C SER A 68 11.94 16.22 -3.23
N ASP A 69 11.54 14.94 -3.23
CA ASP A 69 12.23 13.87 -3.95
C ASP A 69 11.24 13.11 -4.83
N ASP A 70 11.70 12.67 -6.00
CA ASP A 70 10.91 11.87 -6.94
C ASP A 70 11.07 10.35 -6.75
N ARG A 71 11.73 9.94 -5.67
CA ARG A 71 11.93 8.53 -5.32
C ARG A 71 10.89 8.01 -4.35
N ASN A 72 10.81 6.68 -4.22
CA ASN A 72 10.07 6.03 -3.16
C ASN A 72 10.59 6.44 -1.78
N LEU A 73 9.69 6.58 -0.81
CA LEU A 73 10.03 6.82 0.59
C LEU A 73 9.68 5.58 1.42
N GLY A 74 10.66 5.02 2.12
CA GLY A 74 10.48 3.92 3.07
C GLY A 74 10.47 4.40 4.52
N ILE A 75 9.43 4.09 5.28
CA ILE A 75 9.28 4.38 6.69
C ILE A 75 9.13 3.05 7.45
N LEU A 76 10.11 2.73 8.28
CA LEU A 76 10.10 1.54 9.13
C LEU A 76 9.87 1.91 10.60
N LEU A 77 8.75 1.45 11.15
CA LEU A 77 8.40 1.61 12.57
C LEU A 77 8.65 0.29 13.30
N ARG A 78 9.73 0.25 14.07
CA ARG A 78 10.15 -0.93 14.83
C ARG A 78 10.00 -0.70 16.34
N GLY A 79 9.68 -1.75 17.08
CA GLY A 79 9.62 -1.73 18.56
C GLY A 79 8.68 -2.77 19.14
N ILE A 80 8.63 -2.83 20.46
CA ILE A 80 7.85 -3.82 21.19
C ILE A 80 6.37 -3.78 20.86
N LYS A 81 5.69 -4.92 20.98
CA LYS A 81 4.24 -5.01 20.83
C LYS A 81 3.52 -4.06 21.79
N GLY A 82 2.52 -3.35 21.29
CA GLY A 82 1.74 -2.40 22.10
C GLY A 82 2.36 -1.00 22.25
N SER A 83 3.51 -0.71 21.64
CA SER A 83 4.15 0.61 21.69
C SER A 83 3.45 1.70 20.85
N GLY A 84 2.35 1.38 20.15
CA GLY A 84 1.59 2.36 19.37
C GLY A 84 2.02 2.55 17.91
N LYS A 85 2.90 1.69 17.37
CA LYS A 85 3.40 1.77 15.98
C LYS A 85 2.29 1.86 14.95
N THR A 86 1.33 0.94 15.01
CA THR A 86 0.18 0.91 14.09
C THR A 86 -0.65 2.20 14.20
N MET A 87 -0.85 2.71 15.40
CA MET A 87 -1.58 3.97 15.60
C MET A 87 -0.81 5.15 14.99
N TYR A 88 0.50 5.19 15.20
CA TYR A 88 1.38 6.22 14.63
C TYR A 88 1.41 6.15 13.09
N ALA A 89 1.52 4.93 12.53
CA ALA A 89 1.45 4.72 11.08
C ALA A 89 0.13 5.19 10.47
N LYS A 90 -1.00 4.82 11.09
CA LYS A 90 -2.33 5.23 10.63
C LYS A 90 -2.53 6.73 10.69
N GLU A 91 -2.04 7.40 11.75
CA GLU A 91 -2.09 8.85 11.85
C GLU A 91 -1.23 9.55 10.79
N PHE A 92 -0.04 9.02 10.49
CA PHE A 92 0.78 9.49 9.38
C PHE A 92 0.03 9.37 8.05
N CYS A 93 -0.52 8.18 7.74
CA CYS A 93 -1.31 7.96 6.52
C CYS A 93 -2.46 8.98 6.41
N ARG A 94 -3.19 9.20 7.50
CA ARG A 94 -4.30 10.16 7.54
C ARG A 94 -3.85 11.59 7.25
N ARG A 95 -2.71 12.03 7.80
CA ARG A 95 -2.15 13.39 7.60
C ARG A 95 -1.65 13.62 6.19
N MET A 96 -1.14 12.59 5.53
CA MET A 96 -0.66 12.69 4.15
C MET A 96 -1.79 12.96 3.16
N ASN A 97 -3.04 12.60 3.49
CA ASN A 97 -4.20 12.79 2.61
C ASN A 97 -3.99 12.19 1.20
N MET A 98 -3.47 10.97 1.16
CA MET A 98 -3.16 10.21 -0.04
C MET A 98 -3.95 8.89 -0.03
N PRO A 99 -4.14 8.22 -1.19
CA PRO A 99 -4.66 6.86 -1.20
C PRO A 99 -3.76 5.93 -0.39
N VAL A 100 -4.36 5.05 0.42
CA VAL A 100 -3.63 4.07 1.24
C VAL A 100 -3.99 2.67 0.80
N ILE A 101 -3.02 1.90 0.33
CA ILE A 101 -3.16 0.48 -0.02
C ILE A 101 -2.61 -0.33 1.15
N ILE A 102 -3.48 -1.03 1.85
CA ILE A 102 -3.14 -1.82 3.03
C ILE A 102 -2.92 -3.25 2.60
N ILE A 103 -1.77 -3.80 2.97
CA ILE A 103 -1.42 -5.20 2.79
C ILE A 103 -1.43 -5.87 4.17
N ALA A 104 -2.51 -6.59 4.49
CA ALA A 104 -2.74 -7.22 5.79
C ALA A 104 -2.68 -8.75 5.74
N GLU A 105 -2.74 -9.33 4.55
CA GLU A 105 -2.74 -10.78 4.33
C GLU A 105 -1.53 -11.17 3.49
N GLN A 106 -1.17 -12.45 3.58
CA GLN A 106 -0.12 -13.00 2.74
C GLN A 106 -0.56 -12.97 1.27
N VAL A 107 0.16 -12.23 0.45
CA VAL A 107 0.00 -12.20 -1.01
C VAL A 107 1.25 -12.79 -1.65
N ASN A 108 1.13 -13.30 -2.86
CA ASN A 108 2.30 -13.78 -3.59
C ASN A 108 3.08 -12.60 -4.18
N PHE A 109 4.01 -12.05 -3.41
CA PHE A 109 4.84 -10.89 -3.80
C PHE A 109 5.79 -11.19 -4.97
N GLU A 110 6.09 -12.46 -5.23
CA GLU A 110 6.99 -12.88 -6.33
C GLU A 110 6.25 -13.00 -7.67
N SER A 111 4.92 -13.00 -7.64
CA SER A 111 4.16 -13.16 -8.87
C SER A 111 4.30 -11.93 -9.78
N THR A 112 4.47 -12.21 -11.07
CA THR A 112 4.46 -11.15 -12.09
C THR A 112 3.15 -10.38 -12.08
N SER A 113 2.03 -11.04 -11.77
CA SER A 113 0.71 -10.42 -11.65
C SER A 113 0.63 -9.41 -10.51
N PHE A 114 1.29 -9.66 -9.35
CA PHE A 114 1.40 -8.69 -8.27
C PHE A 114 2.18 -7.45 -8.70
N LEU A 115 3.36 -7.65 -9.30
CA LEU A 115 4.20 -6.53 -9.74
C LEU A 115 3.51 -5.72 -10.84
N GLN A 116 2.84 -6.37 -11.79
CA GLN A 116 2.03 -5.68 -12.82
C GLN A 116 0.88 -4.89 -12.20
N PHE A 117 0.18 -5.46 -11.21
CA PHE A 117 -0.89 -4.77 -10.50
C PHE A 117 -0.37 -3.51 -9.80
N MET A 118 0.73 -3.63 -9.05
CA MET A 118 1.34 -2.50 -8.35
C MET A 118 2.04 -1.49 -9.29
N SER A 119 2.36 -1.89 -10.52
CA SER A 119 2.91 -0.98 -11.54
C SER A 119 1.85 -0.11 -12.22
N ASN A 120 0.58 -0.22 -11.84
CA ASN A 120 -0.48 0.57 -12.44
C ASN A 120 -0.27 2.07 -12.17
N PRO A 121 -0.16 2.91 -13.22
CA PRO A 121 0.08 4.36 -13.06
C PRO A 121 -1.00 5.07 -12.24
N SER A 122 -2.22 4.51 -12.18
CA SER A 122 -3.32 5.05 -11.38
C SER A 122 -3.06 4.99 -9.87
N PHE A 123 -2.10 4.18 -9.43
CA PHE A 123 -1.68 4.07 -8.03
C PHE A 123 -0.52 5.00 -7.66
N ASN A 124 0.00 5.76 -8.61
CA ASN A 124 1.09 6.69 -8.37
C ASN A 124 0.73 7.69 -7.26
N ASN A 125 1.69 8.00 -6.40
CA ASN A 125 1.51 8.83 -5.21
C ASN A 125 0.51 8.22 -4.20
N SER A 126 0.60 6.92 -3.96
CA SER A 126 -0.14 6.22 -2.90
C SER A 126 0.79 5.77 -1.78
N ILE A 127 0.22 5.52 -0.62
CA ILE A 127 0.90 4.89 0.51
C ILE A 127 0.64 3.39 0.46
N VAL A 128 1.69 2.57 0.56
CA VAL A 128 1.59 1.12 0.75
C VAL A 128 1.89 0.82 2.20
N PHE A 129 0.88 0.37 2.94
CA PHE A 129 0.97 0.15 4.38
C PHE A 129 0.98 -1.34 4.71
N PHE A 130 2.08 -1.80 5.31
CA PHE A 130 2.25 -3.15 5.85
C PHE A 130 2.12 -3.10 7.37
N ASP A 131 0.98 -3.54 7.89
CA ASP A 131 0.79 -3.64 9.34
C ASP A 131 1.23 -5.01 9.84
N GLU A 132 2.13 -5.02 10.84
CA GLU A 132 2.73 -6.24 11.38
C GLU A 132 3.42 -7.10 10.28
N TYR A 133 4.32 -6.49 9.54
CA TYR A 133 5.08 -7.11 8.43
C TYR A 133 5.71 -8.47 8.80
N ASP A 134 6.15 -8.62 10.04
CA ASP A 134 6.67 -9.87 10.59
C ASP A 134 5.67 -11.02 10.55
N LYS A 135 4.38 -10.74 10.58
CA LYS A 135 3.32 -11.74 10.43
C LYS A 135 2.99 -12.06 8.98
N ILE A 136 3.10 -11.07 8.10
CA ILE A 136 2.84 -11.23 6.66
C ILE A 136 3.97 -12.04 6.02
N MET A 137 5.21 -11.81 6.44
CA MET A 137 6.43 -12.43 5.91
C MET A 137 6.98 -13.50 6.84
N LYS A 138 6.19 -14.54 7.10
CA LYS A 138 6.60 -15.65 7.99
C LYS A 138 7.78 -16.46 7.46
N ASP A 139 7.96 -16.54 6.14
CA ASP A 139 9.03 -17.27 5.51
C ASP A 139 10.15 -16.33 5.06
N HIS A 140 11.38 -16.64 5.50
CA HIS A 140 12.57 -15.86 5.17
C HIS A 140 12.88 -15.76 3.67
N GLU A 141 12.35 -16.68 2.86
CA GLU A 141 12.54 -16.73 1.41
C GLU A 141 11.85 -15.58 0.67
N HIS A 142 10.77 -15.03 1.23
CA HIS A 142 9.98 -13.98 0.57
C HIS A 142 10.48 -12.55 0.80
N LYS A 143 11.54 -12.35 1.63
CA LYS A 143 12.04 -11.00 1.92
C LYS A 143 12.62 -10.28 0.70
N HIS A 144 13.14 -11.02 -0.26
CA HIS A 144 13.72 -10.46 -1.49
C HIS A 144 12.67 -10.12 -2.56
N SER A 145 11.49 -10.68 -2.45
CA SER A 145 10.43 -10.53 -3.45
C SER A 145 9.80 -9.12 -3.49
N LEU A 146 9.93 -8.36 -2.40
CA LEU A 146 9.49 -6.96 -2.35
C LEU A 146 10.55 -5.96 -2.83
N LEU A 147 11.79 -6.35 -3.01
CA LEU A 147 12.86 -5.45 -3.43
C LEU A 147 12.53 -4.68 -4.72
N PRO A 148 11.98 -5.30 -5.79
CA PRO A 148 11.62 -4.58 -7.01
C PRO A 148 10.57 -3.49 -6.79
N LEU A 149 9.68 -3.67 -5.81
CA LEU A 149 8.69 -2.67 -5.44
C LEU A 149 9.31 -1.54 -4.61
N LEU A 150 10.21 -1.89 -3.68
CA LEU A 150 10.83 -0.95 -2.75
C LEU A 150 11.94 -0.11 -3.39
N ASP A 151 12.72 -0.69 -4.29
CA ASP A 151 13.88 -0.04 -4.92
C ASP A 151 13.52 0.90 -6.08
N GLY A 152 12.23 0.97 -6.43
CA GLY A 152 11.74 1.84 -7.51
C GLY A 152 11.87 1.23 -8.90
N SER A 153 12.10 -0.08 -9.03
CA SER A 153 12.05 -0.79 -10.33
C SER A 153 10.64 -0.77 -10.92
N VAL A 154 9.63 -0.48 -10.09
CA VAL A 154 8.25 -0.26 -10.51
C VAL A 154 8.06 1.22 -10.85
N SER A 155 7.37 1.50 -11.95
CA SER A 155 7.19 2.86 -12.50
C SER A 155 6.36 3.82 -11.64
N SER A 156 5.76 3.35 -10.56
CA SER A 156 4.92 4.15 -9.64
C SER A 156 5.71 4.63 -8.43
N LYS A 157 5.44 5.85 -7.99
CA LYS A 157 6.02 6.47 -6.80
C LYS A 157 5.17 6.18 -5.57
N TYR A 158 5.76 5.54 -4.55
CA TYR A 158 5.09 5.10 -3.33
C TYR A 158 5.76 5.60 -2.05
N ILE A 159 4.95 5.80 -1.00
CA ILE A 159 5.43 5.81 0.38
C ILE A 159 5.16 4.42 0.97
N PHE A 160 6.20 3.73 1.39
CA PHE A 160 6.07 2.46 2.12
C PHE A 160 6.09 2.74 3.62
N VAL A 161 5.03 2.34 4.31
CA VAL A 161 4.94 2.40 5.77
C VAL A 161 4.88 0.97 6.30
N ILE A 162 5.87 0.59 7.09
CA ILE A 162 6.05 -0.79 7.53
C ILE A 162 6.15 -0.82 9.05
N THR A 163 5.27 -1.57 9.72
CA THR A 163 5.38 -1.82 11.16
C THR A 163 5.94 -3.21 11.43
N VAL A 164 6.88 -3.33 12.36
CA VAL A 164 7.54 -4.59 12.75
C VAL A 164 7.59 -4.68 14.27
N ASN A 165 7.34 -5.87 14.81
CA ASN A 165 7.55 -6.15 16.22
C ASN A 165 8.98 -6.68 16.45
N ASP A 166 9.56 -6.29 17.61
CA ASP A 166 10.82 -6.84 18.11
C ASP A 166 10.64 -8.24 18.67
#